data_05ed918ebd6fd5ad1669427135d48898
#
_entry.id   05ed918ebd6fd5ad1669427135d48898
#
_cell.length_a   1.000
_cell.length_b   1.000
_cell.length_c   1.000
_cell.angle_alpha   90.00
_cell.angle_beta   90.00
_cell.angle_gamma   90.00
#
_symmetry.space_group_name_H-M   'P 1'
#
loop_
_entity.id
_entity.type
_entity.pdbx_description
1 polymer ?
#
loop_
_entity_poly.entity_id
_entity_poly.type
_entity_poly.pdbx_seq_one_letter_code
_entity_poly.pdbx_strand_id
1 'polypeptide(L)'
;MPLSNMPASGEPQREQAEILDALLTMPAGVAAVTAPRGRGKSALAGMLLSGIQGSAVVTAPAKGATDVIARFAGEHFHFMAPDALLASTTEADWLIVDEAAAIPGPLLEKLASRFPRVLLTTTVQGYEGTGRGFLLKFCARFSGLRRYTLSTPVRWAAGCPLERTVANALLFDDALIDRKPAGEVRLTSLEPGIWESDPTRGTGVYELLCAAHYRTSPLDLRRMMDAPGQHFAVAQAGAEIAGALWLVEEGGLPPELSRAVWAGFRRPRGNLVAQSLAAHGGSPLAATLKGRRVSRIAVHPHRQREGIGQRLIRSASGEDYLSVSFGYTDELWRFWRQCGFVLVRMGSHREASSGCYTAMALLPLSEAGHQLCEQAHQRLCRDMRVLSAWNGEKIPVTDSWEATLNSDDWLELAGFAFAHRAFSTSVAALTRLLLAVDMPLPALRGKMEGNMHDFGRKALLAKLREETAYALERLDYPRSQQLKADIMQWQFFQ
;
A
#
# COMPACT_ATOMS: atom_id res chain seq x y z
N MET A 1 29.48 28.01 10.56
CA MET A 1 28.99 27.26 9.37
C MET A 1 29.11 28.20 8.20
N PRO A 2 29.68 27.81 7.06
CA PRO A 2 29.63 28.65 5.89
C PRO A 2 28.14 28.77 5.50
N LEU A 3 27.66 30.01 5.38
CA LEU A 3 26.33 30.33 4.89
C LEU A 3 26.17 29.73 3.51
N SER A 4 25.01 29.13 3.22
CA SER A 4 24.72 28.64 1.87
C SER A 4 24.87 29.80 0.89
N ASN A 5 25.51 29.59 -0.25
CA ASN A 5 25.48 30.50 -1.38
C ASN A 5 24.05 30.42 -2.02
N MET A 6 23.04 30.76 -1.24
CA MET A 6 21.70 30.95 -1.83
C MET A 6 21.75 32.25 -2.64
N PRO A 7 21.34 32.22 -3.92
CA PRO A 7 21.10 33.45 -4.64
C PRO A 7 20.11 34.27 -3.83
N ALA A 8 20.45 35.50 -3.56
CA ALA A 8 19.51 36.43 -2.98
C ALA A 8 18.32 36.54 -3.95
N SER A 9 17.10 36.47 -3.44
CA SER A 9 15.87 36.77 -4.20
C SER A 9 15.31 35.72 -5.18
N GLY A 10 15.54 34.41 -5.00
CA GLY A 10 14.79 33.41 -5.76
C GLY A 10 15.21 33.19 -7.21
N GLU A 11 16.39 33.67 -7.58
CA GLU A 11 16.99 33.33 -8.87
C GLU A 11 17.43 31.87 -8.96
N PRO A 12 17.35 31.22 -10.13
CA PRO A 12 17.76 29.85 -10.29
C PRO A 12 19.28 29.69 -10.07
N GLN A 13 19.69 28.63 -9.38
CA GLN A 13 21.10 28.22 -9.38
C GLN A 13 21.48 27.69 -10.76
N ARG A 14 22.79 27.60 -11.04
CA ARG A 14 23.32 27.19 -12.34
C ARG A 14 22.66 25.90 -12.88
N GLU A 15 22.64 24.81 -12.10
CA GLU A 15 21.98 23.57 -12.51
C GLU A 15 20.48 23.75 -12.78
N GLN A 16 19.80 24.56 -11.97
CA GLN A 16 18.39 24.86 -12.17
C GLN A 16 18.16 25.67 -13.44
N ALA A 17 19.01 26.66 -13.73
CA ALA A 17 18.93 27.48 -14.95
C ALA A 17 19.11 26.63 -16.21
N GLU A 18 20.12 25.76 -16.24
CA GLU A 18 20.39 24.88 -17.36
C GLU A 18 19.19 23.93 -17.62
N ILE A 19 18.58 23.37 -16.57
CA ILE A 19 17.40 22.52 -16.70
C ILE A 19 16.16 23.32 -17.10
N LEU A 20 15.99 24.53 -16.55
CA LEU A 20 14.87 25.41 -16.87
C LEU A 20 14.88 25.78 -18.36
N ASP A 21 16.03 26.17 -18.91
CA ASP A 21 16.18 26.47 -20.34
C ASP A 21 15.85 25.27 -21.23
N ALA A 22 16.29 24.07 -20.82
CA ALA A 22 15.97 22.85 -21.53
C ALA A 22 14.47 22.49 -21.47
N LEU A 23 13.80 22.78 -20.37
CA LEU A 23 12.36 22.53 -20.22
C LEU A 23 11.53 23.57 -20.99
N LEU A 24 11.90 24.84 -20.97
CA LEU A 24 11.20 25.91 -21.70
C LEU A 24 11.18 25.68 -23.21
N THR A 25 12.24 25.05 -23.74
CA THR A 25 12.38 24.73 -25.17
C THR A 25 11.95 23.31 -25.53
N MET A 26 11.45 22.53 -24.55
CA MET A 26 11.09 21.13 -24.73
C MET A 26 9.90 20.97 -25.68
N PRO A 27 9.99 20.13 -26.74
CA PRO A 27 8.82 19.70 -27.49
C PRO A 27 7.88 18.85 -26.64
N ALA A 28 6.71 18.52 -27.17
CA ALA A 28 5.77 17.61 -26.49
C ALA A 28 6.47 16.35 -25.98
N GLY A 29 6.13 15.92 -24.77
CA GLY A 29 6.72 14.75 -24.11
C GLY A 29 6.82 14.89 -22.61
N VAL A 30 7.47 13.92 -21.98
CA VAL A 30 7.61 13.82 -20.54
C VAL A 30 9.06 14.09 -20.11
N ALA A 31 9.23 14.94 -19.10
CA ALA A 31 10.49 15.16 -18.42
C ALA A 31 10.37 14.78 -16.94
N ALA A 32 11.44 14.24 -16.38
CA ALA A 32 11.54 13.94 -14.95
C ALA A 32 12.75 14.66 -14.34
N VAL A 33 12.54 15.41 -13.29
CA VAL A 33 13.59 16.02 -12.46
C VAL A 33 13.67 15.27 -11.14
N THR A 34 14.79 14.64 -10.91
CA THR A 34 15.06 13.87 -9.69
C THR A 34 16.17 14.53 -8.89
N ALA A 35 16.05 14.49 -7.57
CA ALA A 35 17.08 15.02 -6.69
C ALA A 35 16.91 14.49 -5.26
N PRO A 36 17.96 14.48 -4.46
CA PRO A 36 17.85 14.44 -3.01
C PRO A 36 17.01 15.61 -2.48
N ARG A 37 16.59 15.50 -1.23
CA ARG A 37 15.86 16.61 -0.58
C ARG A 37 16.73 17.85 -0.47
N GLY A 38 16.11 19.04 -0.60
CA GLY A 38 16.80 20.32 -0.44
C GLY A 38 17.58 20.81 -1.66
N ARG A 39 17.35 20.22 -2.84
CA ARG A 39 17.99 20.61 -4.12
C ARG A 39 17.15 21.54 -4.99
N GLY A 40 15.97 21.98 -4.50
CA GLY A 40 15.17 22.99 -5.18
C GLY A 40 14.30 22.50 -6.35
N LYS A 41 13.91 21.20 -6.38
CA LYS A 41 12.99 20.64 -7.40
C LYS A 41 11.68 21.43 -7.53
N SER A 42 10.98 21.64 -6.41
CA SER A 42 9.69 22.34 -6.39
C SER A 42 9.86 23.82 -6.74
N ALA A 43 11.01 24.44 -6.38
CA ALA A 43 11.33 25.81 -6.81
C ALA A 43 11.52 25.88 -8.34
N LEU A 44 12.27 24.92 -8.92
CA LEU A 44 12.43 24.81 -10.37
C LEU A 44 11.08 24.67 -11.10
N ALA A 45 10.18 23.83 -10.57
CA ALA A 45 8.84 23.66 -11.14
C ALA A 45 8.03 24.97 -11.10
N GLY A 46 8.13 25.74 -10.00
CA GLY A 46 7.49 27.04 -9.88
C GLY A 46 8.11 28.09 -10.83
N MET A 47 9.42 28.12 -10.99
CA MET A 47 10.12 28.98 -11.95
C MET A 47 9.73 28.63 -13.40
N LEU A 48 9.58 27.35 -13.73
CA LEU A 48 9.08 26.92 -15.03
C LEU A 48 7.69 27.50 -15.29
N LEU A 49 6.76 27.41 -14.34
CA LEU A 49 5.41 27.96 -14.46
C LEU A 49 5.41 29.46 -14.74
N SER A 50 6.32 30.21 -14.14
CA SER A 50 6.46 31.66 -14.39
C SER A 50 7.06 31.97 -15.77
N GLY A 51 7.79 31.04 -16.37
CA GLY A 51 8.49 31.23 -17.65
C GLY A 51 7.77 30.68 -18.89
N ILE A 52 6.79 29.78 -18.70
CA ILE A 52 6.08 29.19 -19.84
C ILE A 52 5.05 30.15 -20.44
N GLN A 53 4.91 30.09 -21.77
CA GLN A 53 3.77 30.70 -22.47
C GLN A 53 2.70 29.62 -22.66
N GLY A 54 1.51 29.87 -22.15
CA GLY A 54 0.40 28.91 -22.22
C GLY A 54 -0.16 28.55 -20.85
N SER A 55 -1.07 27.60 -20.86
CA SER A 55 -1.77 27.12 -19.66
C SER A 55 -1.03 25.98 -18.97
N ALA A 56 -1.11 25.94 -17.64
CA ALA A 56 -0.53 24.84 -16.87
C ALA A 56 -1.43 24.44 -15.70
N VAL A 57 -1.39 23.17 -15.35
CA VAL A 57 -2.01 22.61 -14.14
C VAL A 57 -0.97 21.90 -13.30
N VAL A 58 -1.06 22.12 -11.98
CA VAL A 58 -0.19 21.50 -10.98
C VAL A 58 -0.98 20.44 -10.22
N THR A 59 -0.39 19.28 -10.05
CA THR A 59 -0.93 18.22 -9.21
C THR A 59 0.16 17.63 -8.30
N ALA A 60 -0.27 17.08 -7.16
CA ALA A 60 0.60 16.43 -6.19
C ALA A 60 -0.25 15.53 -5.28
N PRO A 61 0.36 14.60 -4.51
CA PRO A 61 -0.37 13.77 -3.55
C PRO A 61 -1.16 14.56 -2.50
N ALA A 62 -0.67 15.76 -2.15
CA ALA A 62 -1.34 16.69 -1.24
C ALA A 62 -1.04 18.13 -1.64
N LYS A 63 -2.05 19.02 -1.54
CA LYS A 63 -1.90 20.44 -1.89
C LYS A 63 -0.78 21.13 -1.09
N GLY A 64 -0.65 20.84 0.20
CA GLY A 64 0.40 21.43 1.05
C GLY A 64 1.83 21.09 0.62
N ALA A 65 2.03 20.04 -0.18
CA ALA A 65 3.35 19.74 -0.75
C ALA A 65 3.77 20.76 -1.83
N THR A 66 2.82 21.48 -2.42
CA THR A 66 3.06 22.42 -3.54
C THR A 66 3.28 23.88 -3.13
N ASP A 67 3.37 24.18 -1.83
CA ASP A 67 3.54 25.56 -1.35
C ASP A 67 4.78 26.27 -1.92
N VAL A 68 5.88 25.52 -2.11
CA VAL A 68 7.09 26.06 -2.75
C VAL A 68 6.85 26.38 -4.22
N ILE A 69 6.15 25.52 -4.95
CA ILE A 69 5.77 25.76 -6.34
C ILE A 69 4.92 27.04 -6.42
N ALA A 70 3.88 27.13 -5.57
CA ALA A 70 2.99 28.27 -5.54
C ALA A 70 3.73 29.60 -5.31
N ARG A 71 4.74 29.60 -4.40
CA ARG A 71 5.55 30.80 -4.13
C ARG A 71 6.31 31.29 -5.36
N PHE A 72 6.91 30.39 -6.14
CA PHE A 72 7.70 30.76 -7.32
C PHE A 72 6.85 30.97 -8.57
N ALA A 73 5.69 30.32 -8.67
CA ALA A 73 4.79 30.45 -9.81
C ALA A 73 3.87 31.67 -9.74
N GLY A 74 3.61 32.20 -8.54
CA GLY A 74 2.72 33.34 -8.34
C GLY A 74 1.32 33.10 -8.94
N GLU A 75 0.86 34.02 -9.79
CA GLU A 75 -0.46 33.94 -10.43
C GLU A 75 -0.64 32.77 -11.40
N HIS A 76 0.47 32.17 -11.87
CA HIS A 76 0.44 31.01 -12.78
C HIS A 76 0.18 29.67 -12.04
N PHE A 77 0.01 29.69 -10.72
CA PHE A 77 -0.25 28.50 -9.93
C PHE A 77 -1.72 28.10 -9.96
N HIS A 78 -2.01 26.97 -10.60
CA HIS A 78 -3.32 26.34 -10.60
C HIS A 78 -3.22 24.88 -10.16
N PHE A 79 -3.77 24.55 -8.99
CA PHE A 79 -3.70 23.19 -8.41
C PHE A 79 -5.00 22.43 -8.57
N MET A 80 -4.88 21.15 -8.99
CA MET A 80 -5.96 20.17 -8.92
C MET A 80 -5.44 18.86 -8.31
N ALA A 81 -6.24 18.25 -7.44
CA ALA A 81 -5.91 16.93 -6.90
C ALA A 81 -5.90 15.87 -8.03
N PRO A 82 -5.06 14.81 -7.94
CA PRO A 82 -4.88 13.84 -9.03
C PRO A 82 -6.17 13.15 -9.49
N ASP A 83 -7.04 12.77 -8.56
CA ASP A 83 -8.33 12.15 -8.80
C ASP A 83 -9.33 13.13 -9.44
N ALA A 84 -9.40 14.36 -8.93
CA ALA A 84 -10.22 15.43 -9.49
C ALA A 84 -9.75 15.80 -10.90
N LEU A 85 -8.43 15.91 -11.13
CA LEU A 85 -7.87 16.18 -12.43
C LEU A 85 -8.20 15.05 -13.43
N LEU A 86 -8.13 13.79 -13.01
CA LEU A 86 -8.50 12.65 -13.86
C LEU A 86 -9.99 12.65 -14.23
N ALA A 87 -10.87 13.06 -13.31
CA ALA A 87 -12.31 13.14 -13.53
C ALA A 87 -12.74 14.39 -14.31
N SER A 88 -11.87 15.40 -14.43
CA SER A 88 -12.16 16.65 -15.13
C SER A 88 -11.90 16.57 -16.64
N THR A 89 -12.43 17.53 -17.37
CA THR A 89 -12.11 17.79 -18.79
C THR A 89 -11.03 18.86 -18.94
N THR A 90 -10.28 19.16 -17.89
CA THR A 90 -9.24 20.20 -17.89
C THR A 90 -8.19 19.92 -18.96
N GLU A 91 -7.98 20.89 -19.84
CA GLU A 91 -6.92 20.92 -20.84
C GLU A 91 -5.90 21.98 -20.45
N ALA A 92 -4.62 21.71 -20.65
CA ALA A 92 -3.53 22.63 -20.45
C ALA A 92 -2.33 22.22 -21.32
N ASP A 93 -1.45 23.18 -21.61
CA ASP A 93 -0.21 22.94 -22.36
C ASP A 93 0.82 22.16 -21.54
N TRP A 94 0.74 22.33 -20.21
CA TRP A 94 1.63 21.67 -19.26
C TRP A 94 0.90 21.03 -18.09
N LEU A 95 1.35 19.84 -17.72
CA LEU A 95 1.09 19.21 -16.43
C LEU A 95 2.37 19.19 -15.59
N ILE A 96 2.31 19.77 -14.40
CA ILE A 96 3.39 19.69 -13.41
C ILE A 96 2.94 18.73 -12.30
N VAL A 97 3.72 17.67 -12.06
CA VAL A 97 3.44 16.68 -11.02
C VAL A 97 4.55 16.72 -9.99
N ASP A 98 4.28 17.28 -8.82
CA ASP A 98 5.24 17.29 -7.72
C ASP A 98 5.11 16.01 -6.87
N GLU A 99 6.25 15.52 -6.37
CA GLU A 99 6.37 14.24 -5.67
C GLU A 99 5.69 13.08 -6.44
N ALA A 100 5.95 13.02 -7.73
CA ALA A 100 5.32 12.08 -8.68
C ALA A 100 5.43 10.62 -8.26
N ALA A 101 6.52 10.23 -7.59
CA ALA A 101 6.72 8.88 -7.07
C ALA A 101 5.70 8.47 -5.99
N ALA A 102 5.04 9.42 -5.36
CA ALA A 102 4.01 9.15 -4.36
C ALA A 102 2.60 8.99 -4.96
N ILE A 103 2.44 9.23 -6.27
CA ILE A 103 1.19 8.99 -7.00
C ILE A 103 1.21 7.57 -7.58
N PRO A 104 0.11 6.80 -7.46
CA PRO A 104 0.03 5.46 -8.05
C PRO A 104 0.36 5.45 -9.55
N GLY A 105 1.24 4.51 -9.97
CA GLY A 105 1.74 4.44 -11.34
C GLY A 105 0.65 4.45 -12.42
N PRO A 106 -0.42 3.63 -12.34
CA PRO A 106 -1.50 3.64 -13.31
C PRO A 106 -2.25 4.98 -13.40
N LEU A 107 -2.39 5.68 -12.27
CA LEU A 107 -3.01 7.01 -12.23
C LEU A 107 -2.08 8.03 -12.89
N LEU A 108 -0.80 7.99 -12.55
CA LEU A 108 0.21 8.89 -13.11
C LEU A 108 0.37 8.71 -14.64
N GLU A 109 0.33 7.47 -15.14
CA GLU A 109 0.34 7.18 -16.57
C GLU A 109 -0.87 7.80 -17.30
N LYS A 110 -2.06 7.62 -16.75
CA LYS A 110 -3.28 8.22 -17.31
C LYS A 110 -3.22 9.75 -17.32
N LEU A 111 -2.71 10.35 -16.27
CA LEU A 111 -2.54 11.80 -16.20
C LEU A 111 -1.49 12.28 -17.21
N ALA A 112 -0.31 11.66 -17.25
CA ALA A 112 0.77 12.04 -18.14
C ALA A 112 0.42 11.90 -19.64
N SER A 113 -0.45 10.97 -20.00
CA SER A 113 -0.89 10.78 -21.38
C SER A 113 -1.90 11.83 -21.89
N ARG A 114 -2.48 12.64 -20.99
CA ARG A 114 -3.51 13.63 -21.36
C ARG A 114 -2.95 14.99 -21.77
N PHE A 115 -1.71 15.28 -21.39
CA PHE A 115 -1.12 16.60 -21.59
C PHE A 115 0.04 16.56 -22.56
N PRO A 116 0.20 17.57 -23.44
CA PRO A 116 1.26 17.58 -24.43
C PRO A 116 2.65 17.65 -23.80
N ARG A 117 2.82 18.36 -22.69
CA ARG A 117 4.09 18.47 -21.96
C ARG A 117 3.86 18.13 -20.48
N VAL A 118 4.72 17.30 -19.93
CA VAL A 118 4.63 16.88 -18.54
C VAL A 118 5.98 17.01 -17.86
N LEU A 119 6.01 17.69 -16.72
CA LEU A 119 7.15 17.70 -15.79
C LEU A 119 6.79 16.88 -14.56
N LEU A 120 7.59 15.85 -14.29
CA LEU A 120 7.53 15.06 -13.07
C LEU A 120 8.70 15.47 -12.17
N THR A 121 8.43 15.88 -10.94
CA THR A 121 9.48 16.07 -9.94
C THR A 121 9.36 15.02 -8.85
N THR A 122 10.47 14.48 -8.40
CA THR A 122 10.47 13.47 -7.33
C THR A 122 11.76 13.45 -6.53
N THR A 123 11.66 13.11 -5.25
CA THR A 123 12.78 12.90 -4.36
C THR A 123 13.29 11.47 -4.54
N VAL A 124 14.61 11.30 -4.77
CA VAL A 124 15.23 9.97 -4.95
C VAL A 124 15.91 9.45 -3.70
N GLN A 125 16.20 10.32 -2.74
CA GLN A 125 16.85 9.99 -1.48
C GLN A 125 16.17 10.70 -0.32
N GLY A 126 16.12 10.05 0.82
CA GLY A 126 15.57 10.63 2.04
C GLY A 126 14.54 9.73 2.70
N TYR A 127 13.96 10.21 3.79
CA TYR A 127 13.03 9.45 4.62
C TYR A 127 11.69 9.07 3.94
N GLU A 128 11.41 9.59 2.76
CA GLU A 128 10.19 9.26 1.99
C GLU A 128 10.39 8.09 1.02
N GLY A 129 11.62 7.66 0.74
CA GLY A 129 12.02 6.40 0.11
C GLY A 129 11.40 6.00 -1.25
N THR A 130 10.62 6.89 -1.89
CA THR A 130 9.76 6.54 -3.03
C THR A 130 10.44 6.66 -4.40
N GLY A 131 11.52 7.42 -4.51
CA GLY A 131 12.06 7.85 -5.80
C GLY A 131 12.70 6.76 -6.66
N ARG A 132 13.28 5.73 -6.06
CA ARG A 132 13.99 4.67 -6.79
C ARG A 132 13.07 3.73 -7.54
N GLY A 133 12.04 3.24 -6.91
CA GLY A 133 11.02 2.43 -7.57
C GLY A 133 10.34 3.18 -8.71
N PHE A 134 10.19 4.50 -8.55
CA PHE A 134 9.71 5.39 -9.58
C PHE A 134 10.64 5.41 -10.81
N LEU A 135 11.95 5.64 -10.61
CA LEU A 135 12.91 5.67 -11.70
C LEU A 135 12.99 4.33 -12.45
N LEU A 136 12.99 3.22 -11.73
CA LEU A 136 13.15 1.90 -12.33
C LEU A 136 11.88 1.39 -13.03
N LYS A 137 10.72 1.59 -12.42
CA LYS A 137 9.45 1.01 -12.90
C LYS A 137 8.64 1.95 -13.77
N PHE A 138 8.51 3.20 -13.36
CA PHE A 138 7.67 4.16 -14.06
C PHE A 138 8.38 4.78 -15.26
N CYS A 139 9.59 5.28 -15.04
CA CYS A 139 10.33 5.94 -16.12
C CYS A 139 10.72 5.01 -17.27
N ALA A 140 10.85 3.71 -17.02
CA ALA A 140 11.10 2.71 -18.07
C ALA A 140 9.92 2.54 -19.05
N ARG A 141 8.71 2.98 -18.69
CA ARG A 141 7.50 2.86 -19.51
C ARG A 141 7.33 4.00 -20.53
N PHE A 142 8.02 5.11 -20.33
CA PHE A 142 7.97 6.25 -21.25
C PHE A 142 9.15 6.23 -22.22
N SER A 143 8.87 5.92 -23.48
CA SER A 143 9.86 6.09 -24.56
C SER A 143 10.13 7.57 -24.75
N GLY A 144 11.41 7.96 -24.79
CA GLY A 144 11.80 9.36 -24.97
C GLY A 144 11.70 10.25 -23.72
N LEU A 145 11.56 9.67 -22.52
CA LEU A 145 11.62 10.41 -21.28
C LEU A 145 12.94 11.16 -21.12
N ARG A 146 12.86 12.47 -20.91
CA ARG A 146 14.02 13.30 -20.57
C ARG A 146 14.26 13.26 -19.09
N ARG A 147 15.50 12.96 -18.68
CA ARG A 147 15.87 12.85 -17.26
C ARG A 147 16.87 13.92 -16.89
N TYR A 148 16.58 14.62 -15.82
CA TYR A 148 17.43 15.65 -15.22
C TYR A 148 17.65 15.34 -13.74
N THR A 149 18.80 15.71 -13.24
CA THR A 149 19.15 15.52 -11.82
C THR A 149 19.69 16.83 -11.26
N LEU A 150 19.20 17.21 -10.06
CA LEU A 150 19.76 18.32 -9.30
C LEU A 150 20.61 17.75 -8.17
N SER A 151 21.88 18.15 -8.12
CA SER A 151 22.85 17.69 -7.13
C SER A 151 23.21 18.76 -6.11
N THR A 152 23.18 20.03 -6.52
CA THR A 152 23.60 21.16 -5.69
C THR A 152 22.55 21.50 -4.61
N PRO A 153 22.94 21.47 -3.30
CA PRO A 153 22.02 21.87 -2.24
C PRO A 153 21.70 23.36 -2.29
N VAL A 154 20.43 23.70 -2.06
CA VAL A 154 19.96 25.09 -1.97
C VAL A 154 19.69 25.55 -0.54
N ARG A 155 19.53 24.62 0.41
CA ARG A 155 19.23 24.94 1.82
C ARG A 155 20.44 25.00 2.72
N TRP A 156 21.56 24.40 2.30
CA TRP A 156 22.83 24.35 3.03
C TRP A 156 24.02 24.32 2.07
N ALA A 157 25.21 24.52 2.56
CA ALA A 157 26.40 24.49 1.74
C ALA A 157 26.73 23.09 1.23
N ALA A 158 27.30 23.02 0.04
CA ALA A 158 27.80 21.76 -0.52
C ALA A 158 28.85 21.14 0.43
N GLY A 159 28.81 19.82 0.59
CA GLY A 159 29.69 19.09 1.50
C GLY A 159 29.36 19.24 2.98
N CYS A 160 28.12 19.62 3.32
CA CYS A 160 27.65 19.75 4.71
C CYS A 160 27.90 18.45 5.50
N PRO A 161 28.67 18.49 6.59
CA PRO A 161 29.00 17.29 7.36
C PRO A 161 27.79 16.70 8.05
N LEU A 162 26.79 17.51 8.42
CA LEU A 162 25.56 17.03 9.01
C LEU A 162 24.72 16.24 7.99
N GLU A 163 24.63 16.71 6.75
CA GLU A 163 23.93 15.96 5.68
C GLU A 163 24.57 14.58 5.48
N ARG A 164 25.91 14.53 5.38
CA ARG A 164 26.65 13.29 5.23
C ARG A 164 26.48 12.36 6.42
N THR A 165 26.54 12.88 7.65
CA THR A 165 26.35 12.07 8.86
C THR A 165 24.94 11.49 8.92
N VAL A 166 23.92 12.29 8.59
CA VAL A 166 22.53 11.82 8.55
C VAL A 166 22.32 10.79 7.42
N ALA A 167 22.90 11.04 6.23
CA ALA A 167 22.81 10.10 5.12
C ALA A 167 23.44 8.74 5.48
N ASN A 168 24.62 8.75 6.09
CA ASN A 168 25.30 7.53 6.54
C ASN A 168 24.52 6.81 7.65
N ALA A 169 24.02 7.55 8.65
CA ALA A 169 23.29 6.96 9.78
C ALA A 169 21.95 6.35 9.36
N LEU A 170 21.30 6.89 8.32
CA LEU A 170 20.01 6.43 7.82
C LEU A 170 20.11 5.61 6.53
N LEU A 171 21.33 5.30 6.09
CA LEU A 171 21.61 4.49 4.89
C LEU A 171 20.93 5.05 3.63
N PHE A 172 21.07 6.35 3.38
CA PHE A 172 20.49 6.99 2.20
C PHE A 172 21.35 6.85 0.94
N ASP A 173 22.61 6.40 1.06
CA ASP A 173 23.52 6.24 -0.06
C ASP A 173 23.28 4.95 -0.83
N ASP A 174 23.21 5.07 -2.12
CA ASP A 174 22.55 4.15 -3.05
C ASP A 174 23.50 3.28 -3.89
N ALA A 175 24.70 2.99 -3.44
CA ALA A 175 25.81 2.57 -4.29
C ALA A 175 25.80 1.13 -4.83
N LEU A 176 24.89 0.22 -4.46
CA LEU A 176 25.15 -1.21 -4.60
C LEU A 176 24.29 -2.03 -5.60
N ILE A 177 23.34 -1.43 -6.34
CA ILE A 177 22.42 -2.23 -7.19
C ILE A 177 22.87 -2.38 -8.64
N ASP A 178 23.89 -1.67 -9.08
CA ASP A 178 24.32 -1.70 -10.50
C ASP A 178 25.12 -2.94 -10.88
N ARG A 179 25.74 -3.62 -9.92
CA ARG A 179 26.56 -4.80 -10.19
C ARG A 179 25.77 -6.09 -9.98
N LYS A 180 25.78 -6.98 -10.98
CA LYS A 180 25.15 -8.30 -10.86
C LYS A 180 25.89 -9.17 -9.84
N PRO A 181 25.24 -9.65 -8.78
CA PRO A 181 25.83 -10.64 -7.87
C PRO A 181 26.26 -11.89 -8.62
N ALA A 182 27.55 -12.26 -8.49
CA ALA A 182 28.13 -13.35 -9.22
C ALA A 182 28.23 -14.63 -8.36
N GLY A 183 28.09 -15.80 -8.99
CA GLY A 183 28.25 -17.10 -8.35
C GLY A 183 26.95 -17.78 -7.94
N GLU A 184 27.10 -18.92 -7.29
CA GLU A 184 25.99 -19.73 -6.78
C GLU A 184 25.30 -19.06 -5.61
N VAL A 185 23.97 -19.11 -5.58
CA VAL A 185 23.16 -18.54 -4.52
C VAL A 185 22.99 -19.54 -3.37
N ARG A 186 23.40 -19.13 -2.18
CA ARG A 186 23.18 -19.84 -0.91
C ARG A 186 22.16 -19.09 -0.07
N LEU A 187 21.28 -19.83 0.60
CA LEU A 187 20.32 -19.28 1.54
C LEU A 187 20.89 -19.33 2.96
N THR A 188 20.72 -18.21 3.67
CA THR A 188 21.14 -18.06 5.06
C THR A 188 20.12 -17.24 5.83
N SER A 189 20.06 -17.37 7.14
CA SER A 189 19.31 -16.46 8.01
C SER A 189 20.16 -15.24 8.39
N LEU A 190 19.48 -14.19 8.76
CA LEU A 190 20.09 -13.01 9.38
C LEU A 190 19.67 -13.02 10.85
N GLU A 191 20.64 -13.22 11.74
CA GLU A 191 20.35 -13.29 13.16
C GLU A 191 20.28 -11.89 13.80
N PRO A 192 19.57 -11.73 14.92
CA PRO A 192 19.66 -10.52 15.74
C PRO A 192 21.12 -10.20 16.07
N GLY A 193 21.50 -8.94 16.01
CA GLY A 193 22.89 -8.52 16.25
C GLY A 193 23.77 -8.47 15.02
N ILE A 194 23.26 -8.79 13.84
CA ILE A 194 24.02 -8.66 12.58
C ILE A 194 24.57 -7.24 12.37
N TRP A 195 23.86 -6.24 12.85
CA TRP A 195 24.26 -4.83 12.75
C TRP A 195 25.52 -4.48 13.55
N GLU A 196 25.85 -5.29 14.57
CA GLU A 196 27.09 -5.18 15.32
C GLU A 196 28.19 -6.06 14.74
N SER A 197 27.85 -7.31 14.38
CA SER A 197 28.82 -8.32 13.93
C SER A 197 29.25 -8.18 12.48
N ASP A 198 28.30 -7.84 11.58
CA ASP A 198 28.54 -7.63 10.15
C ASP A 198 27.59 -6.55 9.61
N PRO A 199 27.84 -5.27 9.92
CA PRO A 199 26.99 -4.17 9.49
C PRO A 199 26.88 -4.06 7.96
N THR A 200 27.89 -4.47 7.21
CA THR A 200 27.88 -4.43 5.74
C THR A 200 26.81 -5.34 5.17
N ARG A 201 26.66 -6.54 5.73
CA ARG A 201 25.64 -7.48 5.32
C ARG A 201 24.24 -7.00 5.70
N GLY A 202 24.06 -6.47 6.91
CA GLY A 202 22.80 -5.85 7.34
C GLY A 202 22.38 -4.70 6.42
N THR A 203 23.32 -3.82 6.09
CA THR A 203 23.12 -2.71 5.16
C THR A 203 22.70 -3.19 3.78
N GLY A 204 23.41 -4.17 3.18
CA GLY A 204 23.07 -4.69 1.85
C GLY A 204 21.68 -5.33 1.77
N VAL A 205 21.25 -6.01 2.83
CA VAL A 205 19.88 -6.54 2.95
C VAL A 205 18.85 -5.41 3.01
N TYR A 206 19.10 -4.39 3.83
CA TYR A 206 18.21 -3.24 3.95
C TYR A 206 18.07 -2.49 2.62
N GLU A 207 19.20 -2.17 1.97
CA GLU A 207 19.23 -1.47 0.69
C GLU A 207 18.45 -2.22 -0.40
N LEU A 208 18.64 -3.54 -0.51
CA LEU A 208 17.90 -4.35 -1.48
C LEU A 208 16.39 -4.34 -1.21
N LEU A 209 15.97 -4.48 0.06
CA LEU A 209 14.57 -4.43 0.45
C LEU A 209 13.96 -3.04 0.22
N CYS A 210 14.73 -1.97 0.42
CA CYS A 210 14.30 -0.60 0.15
C CYS A 210 14.12 -0.33 -1.34
N ALA A 211 15.07 -0.76 -2.17
CA ALA A 211 15.04 -0.53 -3.61
C ALA A 211 13.84 -1.19 -4.31
N ALA A 212 13.35 -2.31 -3.77
CA ALA A 212 12.25 -3.06 -4.35
C ALA A 212 10.85 -2.58 -3.92
N HIS A 213 10.76 -1.77 -2.88
CA HIS A 213 9.50 -1.35 -2.28
C HIS A 213 9.19 0.13 -2.50
N TYR A 214 7.93 0.42 -2.75
CA TYR A 214 7.42 1.75 -3.07
C TYR A 214 7.59 2.78 -1.94
N ARG A 215 7.42 2.36 -0.69
CA ARG A 215 7.60 3.21 0.50
C ARG A 215 8.57 2.56 1.47
N THR A 216 9.63 3.27 1.78
CA THR A 216 10.58 2.93 2.82
C THR A 216 10.82 4.14 3.71
N SER A 217 11.08 3.91 4.96
CA SER A 217 11.35 4.99 5.92
C SER A 217 12.46 4.59 6.86
N PRO A 218 13.14 5.53 7.52
CA PRO A 218 14.08 5.23 8.60
C PRO A 218 13.48 4.39 9.74
N LEU A 219 12.14 4.43 9.90
CA LEU A 219 11.44 3.56 10.84
C LEU A 219 11.51 2.08 10.45
N ASP A 220 11.63 1.78 9.17
CA ASP A 220 11.79 0.40 8.71
C ASP A 220 13.19 -0.11 9.05
N LEU A 221 14.23 0.72 8.88
CA LEU A 221 15.59 0.41 9.35
C LEU A 221 15.59 0.14 10.86
N ARG A 222 15.01 1.03 11.66
CA ARG A 222 14.90 0.85 13.10
C ARG A 222 14.15 -0.43 13.48
N ARG A 223 13.08 -0.78 12.76
CA ARG A 223 12.34 -2.04 12.98
C ARG A 223 13.20 -3.26 12.68
N MET A 224 13.96 -3.22 11.59
CA MET A 224 14.89 -4.30 11.25
C MET A 224 15.97 -4.50 12.31
N MET A 225 16.43 -3.42 12.94
CA MET A 225 17.48 -3.47 13.96
C MET A 225 16.97 -3.88 15.34
N ASP A 226 15.85 -3.28 15.78
CA ASP A 226 15.47 -3.25 17.20
C ASP A 226 14.16 -3.96 17.53
N ALA A 227 13.25 -4.13 16.56
CA ALA A 227 11.92 -4.64 16.87
C ALA A 227 11.93 -6.17 17.10
N PRO A 228 11.25 -6.67 18.13
CA PRO A 228 11.08 -8.11 18.32
C PRO A 228 10.21 -8.74 17.24
N GLY A 229 10.31 -10.07 17.07
CA GLY A 229 9.47 -10.81 16.13
C GLY A 229 9.80 -10.55 14.66
N GLN A 230 11.01 -10.07 14.37
CA GLN A 230 11.50 -9.90 13.00
C GLN A 230 12.38 -11.08 12.60
N HIS A 231 12.15 -11.61 11.39
CA HIS A 231 12.93 -12.72 10.85
C HIS A 231 13.36 -12.41 9.42
N PHE A 232 14.57 -12.80 9.07
CA PHE A 232 15.15 -12.52 7.76
C PHE A 232 15.75 -13.78 7.14
N ALA A 233 15.43 -14.03 5.87
CA ALA A 233 16.15 -14.97 5.04
C ALA A 233 16.87 -14.21 3.92
N VAL A 234 18.09 -14.62 3.62
CA VAL A 234 18.97 -13.95 2.67
C VAL A 234 19.49 -14.94 1.65
N ALA A 235 19.37 -14.59 0.39
CA ALA A 235 19.97 -15.26 -0.73
C ALA A 235 21.28 -14.55 -1.08
N GLN A 236 22.40 -15.18 -0.86
CA GLN A 236 23.74 -14.60 -0.98
C GLN A 236 24.53 -15.29 -2.09
N ALA A 237 25.16 -14.52 -2.96
CA ALA A 237 26.08 -14.98 -3.99
C ALA A 237 27.48 -14.42 -3.72
N GLY A 238 28.38 -15.25 -3.17
CA GLY A 238 29.66 -14.77 -2.64
C GLY A 238 29.44 -13.82 -1.45
N ALA A 239 29.95 -12.59 -1.55
CA ALA A 239 29.74 -11.54 -0.55
C ALA A 239 28.51 -10.65 -0.84
N GLU A 240 27.86 -10.82 -2.01
CA GLU A 240 26.81 -9.93 -2.49
C GLU A 240 25.43 -10.50 -2.19
N ILE A 241 24.44 -9.62 -1.94
CA ILE A 241 23.07 -9.99 -1.64
C ILE A 241 22.29 -10.11 -2.96
N ALA A 242 21.85 -11.33 -3.29
CA ALA A 242 21.06 -11.63 -4.47
C ALA A 242 19.54 -11.58 -4.21
N GLY A 243 19.12 -11.74 -2.95
CA GLY A 243 17.73 -11.66 -2.53
C GLY A 243 17.58 -11.57 -1.03
N ALA A 244 16.47 -11.02 -0.57
CA ALA A 244 16.16 -10.90 0.85
C ALA A 244 14.65 -11.04 1.10
N LEU A 245 14.31 -11.66 2.22
CA LEU A 245 12.96 -11.83 2.73
C LEU A 245 12.91 -11.34 4.17
N TRP A 246 11.95 -10.47 4.45
CA TRP A 246 11.65 -9.95 5.79
C TRP A 246 10.28 -10.44 6.23
N LEU A 247 10.24 -11.17 7.35
CA LEU A 247 9.05 -11.71 7.97
C LEU A 247 8.80 -11.04 9.32
N VAL A 248 7.54 -10.84 9.67
CA VAL A 248 7.10 -10.27 10.95
C VAL A 248 6.11 -11.23 11.61
N GLU A 249 6.35 -11.54 12.88
CA GLU A 249 5.41 -12.34 13.67
C GLU A 249 4.07 -11.61 13.85
N GLU A 250 2.99 -12.35 13.67
CA GLU A 250 1.62 -11.87 13.85
C GLU A 250 0.75 -12.97 14.46
N GLY A 251 -0.34 -12.55 15.12
CA GLY A 251 -1.29 -13.48 15.74
C GLY A 251 -0.93 -13.83 17.17
N GLY A 252 -1.41 -14.97 17.63
CA GLY A 252 -1.26 -15.40 19.01
C GLY A 252 -2.02 -14.52 20.01
N LEU A 253 -3.05 -13.80 19.54
CA LEU A 253 -3.87 -12.97 20.42
C LEU A 253 -4.75 -13.84 21.33
N PRO A 254 -5.02 -13.42 22.59
CA PRO A 254 -6.00 -14.08 23.42
C PRO A 254 -7.34 -14.24 22.70
N PRO A 255 -8.08 -15.35 22.90
CA PRO A 255 -9.36 -15.59 22.23
C PRO A 255 -10.37 -14.46 22.39
N GLU A 256 -10.45 -13.85 23.57
CA GLU A 256 -11.35 -12.74 23.89
C GLU A 256 -10.98 -11.50 23.07
N LEU A 257 -9.68 -11.20 22.94
CA LEU A 257 -9.20 -10.08 22.13
C LEU A 257 -9.47 -10.33 20.64
N SER A 258 -9.26 -11.57 20.15
CA SER A 258 -9.57 -11.93 18.76
C SER A 258 -11.05 -11.72 18.44
N ARG A 259 -11.95 -12.14 19.33
CA ARG A 259 -13.41 -11.91 19.22
C ARG A 259 -13.76 -10.42 19.25
N ALA A 260 -13.14 -9.65 20.15
CA ALA A 260 -13.34 -8.19 20.21
C ALA A 260 -12.84 -7.48 18.93
N VAL A 261 -11.75 -7.96 18.31
CA VAL A 261 -11.27 -7.48 17.01
C VAL A 261 -12.26 -7.84 15.90
N TRP A 262 -12.76 -9.08 15.88
CA TRP A 262 -13.78 -9.51 14.93
C TRP A 262 -15.03 -8.63 15.00
N ALA A 263 -15.53 -8.36 16.21
CA ALA A 263 -16.72 -7.54 16.44
C ALA A 263 -16.49 -6.04 16.13
N GLY A 264 -15.26 -5.59 15.97
CA GLY A 264 -14.89 -4.20 15.73
C GLY A 264 -14.79 -3.34 17.00
N PHE A 265 -14.80 -3.96 18.19
CA PHE A 265 -14.66 -3.26 19.47
C PHE A 265 -13.21 -2.89 19.79
N ARG A 266 -12.23 -3.63 19.27
CA ARG A 266 -10.81 -3.43 19.52
C ARG A 266 -10.00 -3.45 18.22
N ARG A 267 -8.91 -2.68 18.21
CA ARG A 267 -7.93 -2.64 17.11
C ARG A 267 -6.52 -2.48 17.69
N PRO A 268 -5.90 -3.55 18.18
CA PRO A 268 -4.54 -3.48 18.69
C PRO A 268 -3.55 -3.08 17.58
N ARG A 269 -2.44 -2.52 17.96
CA ARG A 269 -1.38 -2.16 16.99
C ARG A 269 -0.69 -3.42 16.45
N GLY A 270 -0.27 -3.39 15.19
CA GLY A 270 0.36 -4.53 14.54
C GLY A 270 -0.63 -5.58 14.06
N ASN A 271 -0.16 -6.82 13.86
CA ASN A 271 -0.99 -7.98 13.49
C ASN A 271 -1.89 -7.76 12.27
N LEU A 272 -1.35 -7.14 11.20
CA LEU A 272 -2.12 -6.66 10.05
C LEU A 272 -3.00 -7.76 9.43
N VAL A 273 -2.41 -8.89 9.07
CA VAL A 273 -3.15 -9.98 8.41
C VAL A 273 -3.98 -10.75 9.44
N ALA A 274 -3.42 -11.08 10.61
CA ALA A 274 -4.15 -11.80 11.66
C ALA A 274 -5.43 -11.07 12.08
N GLN A 275 -5.36 -9.76 12.31
CA GLN A 275 -6.55 -8.95 12.62
C GLN A 275 -7.51 -8.84 11.44
N SER A 276 -7.00 -8.73 10.20
CA SER A 276 -7.86 -8.68 9.02
C SER A 276 -8.62 -9.96 8.78
N LEU A 277 -8.04 -11.12 9.08
CA LEU A 277 -8.72 -12.42 8.99
C LEU A 277 -9.88 -12.50 10.00
N ALA A 278 -9.72 -11.95 11.19
CA ALA A 278 -10.82 -11.81 12.14
C ALA A 278 -11.83 -10.75 11.70
N ALA A 279 -11.41 -9.49 11.57
CA ALA A 279 -12.29 -8.34 11.35
C ALA A 279 -12.99 -8.35 9.98
N HIS A 280 -12.34 -8.90 8.95
CA HIS A 280 -12.83 -8.87 7.57
C HIS A 280 -12.98 -10.26 6.94
N GLY A 281 -12.21 -11.25 7.38
CA GLY A 281 -12.31 -12.64 6.91
C GLY A 281 -13.43 -13.43 7.60
N GLY A 282 -14.04 -12.89 8.64
CA GLY A 282 -15.23 -13.47 9.29
C GLY A 282 -14.98 -14.54 10.32
N SER A 283 -13.75 -14.90 10.65
CA SER A 283 -13.43 -15.88 11.69
C SER A 283 -13.12 -15.20 13.02
N PRO A 284 -13.96 -15.33 14.07
CA PRO A 284 -13.75 -14.68 15.37
C PRO A 284 -12.44 -15.06 16.06
N LEU A 285 -11.92 -16.26 15.79
CA LEU A 285 -10.70 -16.78 16.40
C LEU A 285 -9.47 -16.75 15.46
N ALA A 286 -9.57 -16.17 14.27
CA ALA A 286 -8.46 -16.16 13.32
C ALA A 286 -7.17 -15.58 13.89
N ALA A 287 -7.26 -14.55 14.71
CA ALA A 287 -6.09 -13.88 15.28
C ALA A 287 -5.44 -14.64 16.45
N THR A 288 -6.01 -15.76 16.90
CA THR A 288 -5.37 -16.65 17.92
C THR A 288 -4.26 -17.50 17.33
N LEU A 289 -4.33 -17.82 16.04
CA LEU A 289 -3.26 -18.56 15.37
C LEU A 289 -2.03 -17.65 15.18
N LYS A 290 -0.86 -18.30 15.18
CA LYS A 290 0.42 -17.62 15.04
C LYS A 290 0.93 -17.75 13.62
N GLY A 291 1.13 -16.61 12.98
CA GLY A 291 1.67 -16.55 11.63
C GLY A 291 2.91 -15.68 11.53
N ARG A 292 3.58 -15.78 10.39
CA ARG A 292 4.60 -14.82 9.97
C ARG A 292 4.16 -14.15 8.68
N ARG A 293 4.05 -12.84 8.72
CA ARG A 293 3.69 -12.07 7.53
C ARG A 293 4.95 -11.67 6.76
N VAL A 294 4.92 -11.92 5.45
CA VAL A 294 5.91 -11.32 4.54
C VAL A 294 5.73 -9.81 4.56
N SER A 295 6.65 -9.12 5.24
CA SER A 295 6.71 -7.67 5.26
C SER A 295 7.28 -7.15 3.95
N ARG A 296 8.39 -7.73 3.53
CA ARG A 296 9.05 -7.42 2.25
C ARG A 296 9.79 -8.63 1.69
N ILE A 297 9.83 -8.70 0.37
CA ILE A 297 10.68 -9.62 -0.38
C ILE A 297 11.27 -8.89 -1.58
N ALA A 298 12.56 -9.09 -1.80
CA ALA A 298 13.25 -8.50 -2.93
C ALA A 298 14.25 -9.48 -3.54
N VAL A 299 14.39 -9.42 -4.85
CA VAL A 299 15.45 -10.10 -5.59
C VAL A 299 16.19 -9.05 -6.42
N HIS A 300 17.51 -9.11 -6.39
CA HIS A 300 18.38 -8.21 -7.13
C HIS A 300 17.92 -8.13 -8.60
N PRO A 301 17.80 -6.94 -9.22
CA PRO A 301 17.24 -6.79 -10.57
C PRO A 301 17.88 -7.73 -11.60
N HIS A 302 19.20 -7.87 -11.58
CA HIS A 302 19.96 -8.74 -12.51
C HIS A 302 19.90 -10.25 -12.18
N ARG A 303 19.23 -10.64 -11.10
CA ARG A 303 19.04 -12.04 -10.69
C ARG A 303 17.57 -12.43 -10.59
N GLN A 304 16.67 -11.56 -11.07
CA GLN A 304 15.24 -11.85 -11.17
C GLN A 304 14.97 -12.97 -12.18
N ARG A 305 13.84 -13.69 -12.00
CA ARG A 305 13.42 -14.83 -12.83
C ARG A 305 14.31 -16.10 -12.70
N GLU A 306 15.26 -16.10 -11.76
CA GLU A 306 16.10 -17.28 -11.43
C GLU A 306 15.49 -18.14 -10.30
N GLY A 307 14.25 -17.91 -9.90
CA GLY A 307 13.58 -18.68 -8.83
C GLY A 307 14.02 -18.33 -7.40
N ILE A 308 14.88 -17.32 -7.20
CA ILE A 308 15.42 -16.93 -5.89
C ILE A 308 14.30 -16.55 -4.91
N GLY A 309 13.30 -15.77 -5.35
CA GLY A 309 12.17 -15.39 -4.51
C GLY A 309 11.37 -16.59 -3.98
N GLN A 310 11.12 -17.58 -4.84
CA GLN A 310 10.44 -18.82 -4.42
C GLN A 310 11.29 -19.64 -3.44
N ARG A 311 12.61 -19.71 -3.65
CA ARG A 311 13.55 -20.39 -2.72
C ARG A 311 13.54 -19.70 -1.36
N LEU A 312 13.54 -18.36 -1.30
CA LEU A 312 13.44 -17.61 -0.05
C LEU A 312 12.15 -17.94 0.70
N ILE A 313 11.01 -17.95 0.02
CA ILE A 313 9.72 -18.31 0.64
C ILE A 313 9.74 -19.76 1.16
N ARG A 314 10.26 -20.69 0.38
CA ARG A 314 10.35 -22.12 0.80
C ARG A 314 11.30 -22.32 1.99
N SER A 315 12.29 -21.49 2.19
CA SER A 315 13.19 -21.53 3.35
C SER A 315 12.58 -20.91 4.60
N ALA A 316 11.47 -20.18 4.46
CA ALA A 316 10.81 -19.54 5.59
C ALA A 316 10.08 -20.58 6.45
N SER A 317 10.16 -20.41 7.75
CA SER A 317 9.45 -21.20 8.76
C SER A 317 8.41 -20.33 9.48
N GLY A 318 7.44 -20.98 10.10
CA GLY A 318 6.39 -20.34 10.90
C GLY A 318 5.72 -21.40 11.76
N GLU A 319 4.75 -20.99 12.59
CA GLU A 319 3.97 -21.93 13.39
C GLU A 319 2.76 -22.43 12.60
N ASP A 320 1.74 -21.60 12.41
CA ASP A 320 0.50 -22.02 11.77
C ASP A 320 0.43 -21.67 10.28
N TYR A 321 0.96 -20.48 9.88
CA TYR A 321 0.93 -20.05 8.48
C TYR A 321 1.98 -18.97 8.19
N LEU A 322 2.34 -18.83 6.92
CA LEU A 322 2.87 -17.60 6.37
C LEU A 322 1.74 -16.80 5.73
N SER A 323 1.83 -15.49 5.79
CA SER A 323 0.85 -14.61 5.17
C SER A 323 1.50 -13.51 4.34
N VAL A 324 0.74 -12.96 3.41
CA VAL A 324 1.12 -11.78 2.66
C VAL A 324 -0.08 -10.86 2.44
N SER A 325 0.17 -9.54 2.51
CA SER A 325 -0.77 -8.50 2.10
C SER A 325 -0.10 -7.67 1.01
N PHE A 326 -0.74 -7.55 -0.14
CA PHE A 326 -0.16 -6.89 -1.31
C PHE A 326 -1.23 -6.18 -2.14
N GLY A 327 -0.83 -5.14 -2.90
CA GLY A 327 -1.68 -4.55 -3.93
C GLY A 327 -1.85 -5.56 -5.07
N TYR A 328 -3.11 -5.94 -5.34
CA TYR A 328 -3.40 -6.98 -6.31
C TYR A 328 -2.99 -6.56 -7.72
N THR A 329 -2.16 -7.39 -8.34
CA THR A 329 -1.92 -7.45 -9.78
C THR A 329 -1.79 -8.91 -10.19
N ASP A 330 -2.14 -9.25 -11.43
CA ASP A 330 -2.03 -10.63 -11.93
C ASP A 330 -0.60 -11.18 -11.86
N GLU A 331 0.40 -10.31 -12.03
CA GLU A 331 1.81 -10.69 -11.94
C GLU A 331 2.20 -11.08 -10.50
N LEU A 332 1.85 -10.25 -9.51
CA LEU A 332 2.14 -10.54 -8.10
C LEU A 332 1.36 -11.74 -7.62
N TRP A 333 0.08 -11.87 -8.00
CA TRP A 333 -0.71 -13.03 -7.63
C TRP A 333 -0.15 -14.32 -8.23
N ARG A 334 0.31 -14.31 -9.48
CA ARG A 334 0.98 -15.46 -10.10
C ARG A 334 2.21 -15.90 -9.31
N PHE A 335 3.03 -14.95 -8.86
CA PHE A 335 4.19 -15.24 -8.01
C PHE A 335 3.78 -15.92 -6.69
N TRP A 336 2.84 -15.32 -5.95
CA TRP A 336 2.39 -15.86 -4.66
C TRP A 336 1.74 -17.24 -4.80
N ARG A 337 0.93 -17.42 -5.82
CA ARG A 337 0.32 -18.72 -6.14
C ARG A 337 1.36 -19.79 -6.45
N GLN A 338 2.41 -19.44 -7.19
CA GLN A 338 3.53 -20.36 -7.47
C GLN A 338 4.34 -20.69 -6.22
N CYS A 339 4.32 -19.84 -5.20
CA CYS A 339 4.90 -20.13 -3.88
C CYS A 339 3.98 -20.98 -2.99
N GLY A 340 2.76 -21.33 -3.44
CA GLY A 340 1.79 -22.15 -2.70
C GLY A 340 0.79 -21.36 -1.86
N PHE A 341 0.78 -20.02 -1.96
CA PHE A 341 -0.20 -19.20 -1.25
C PHE A 341 -1.59 -19.35 -1.85
N VAL A 342 -2.58 -19.33 -0.97
CA VAL A 342 -4.01 -19.36 -1.29
C VAL A 342 -4.63 -17.99 -0.98
N LEU A 343 -5.38 -17.43 -1.93
CA LEU A 343 -6.05 -16.14 -1.75
C LEU A 343 -7.22 -16.30 -0.76
N VAL A 344 -7.22 -15.50 0.29
CA VAL A 344 -8.21 -15.58 1.37
C VAL A 344 -9.04 -14.31 1.55
N ARG A 345 -8.58 -13.18 0.99
CA ARG A 345 -9.29 -11.91 1.09
C ARG A 345 -8.93 -10.97 -0.06
N MET A 346 -9.94 -10.22 -0.51
CA MET A 346 -9.79 -9.04 -1.36
C MET A 346 -10.41 -7.83 -0.64
N GLY A 347 -9.71 -6.70 -0.63
CA GLY A 347 -10.21 -5.44 -0.06
C GLY A 347 -11.40 -4.87 -0.84
N SER A 348 -12.15 -3.99 -0.21
CA SER A 348 -13.36 -3.38 -0.78
C SER A 348 -13.13 -2.02 -1.45
N HIS A 349 -11.91 -1.51 -1.42
CA HIS A 349 -11.54 -0.22 -2.03
C HIS A 349 -10.08 -0.24 -2.49
N ARG A 350 -9.76 0.64 -3.42
CA ARG A 350 -8.39 0.82 -3.90
C ARG A 350 -7.59 1.61 -2.87
N GLU A 351 -6.38 1.15 -2.60
CA GLU A 351 -5.46 1.88 -1.72
C GLU A 351 -4.91 3.13 -2.43
N ALA A 352 -4.88 4.24 -1.69
CA ALA A 352 -4.36 5.50 -2.21
C ALA A 352 -2.87 5.42 -2.62
N SER A 353 -2.11 4.52 -2.00
CA SER A 353 -0.66 4.37 -2.25
C SER A 353 -0.32 3.57 -3.49
N SER A 354 -1.10 2.53 -3.80
CA SER A 354 -0.83 1.62 -4.92
C SER A 354 -1.82 1.76 -6.08
N GLY A 355 -3.00 2.34 -5.82
CA GLY A 355 -4.12 2.35 -6.75
C GLY A 355 -4.74 0.97 -6.99
N CYS A 356 -4.29 -0.05 -6.25
CA CYS A 356 -4.74 -1.43 -6.36
C CYS A 356 -5.65 -1.81 -5.18
N TYR A 357 -6.47 -2.83 -5.35
CA TYR A 357 -7.14 -3.47 -4.22
C TYR A 357 -6.14 -4.27 -3.41
N THR A 358 -6.26 -4.25 -2.08
CA THR A 358 -5.43 -5.09 -1.20
C THR A 358 -5.88 -6.53 -1.32
N ALA A 359 -4.97 -7.43 -1.63
CA ALA A 359 -5.15 -8.87 -1.55
C ALA A 359 -4.40 -9.43 -0.34
N MET A 360 -4.98 -10.45 0.29
CA MET A 360 -4.30 -11.21 1.35
C MET A 360 -4.34 -12.70 0.99
N ALA A 361 -3.20 -13.36 1.18
CA ALA A 361 -3.04 -14.77 0.91
C ALA A 361 -2.28 -15.47 2.05
N LEU A 362 -2.58 -16.74 2.26
CA LEU A 362 -1.97 -17.59 3.28
C LEU A 362 -1.25 -18.77 2.65
N LEU A 363 -0.13 -19.15 3.22
CA LEU A 363 0.54 -20.44 3.02
C LEU A 363 0.43 -21.21 4.35
N PRO A 364 -0.48 -22.19 4.48
CA PRO A 364 -0.68 -22.92 5.73
C PRO A 364 0.49 -23.85 6.01
N LEU A 365 0.85 -24.00 7.28
CA LEU A 365 1.98 -24.80 7.76
C LEU A 365 1.57 -25.83 8.81
N SER A 366 0.51 -25.57 9.58
CA SER A 366 -0.07 -26.52 10.55
C SER A 366 -1.47 -26.96 10.13
N GLU A 367 -2.03 -27.97 10.80
CA GLU A 367 -3.41 -28.39 10.57
C GLU A 367 -4.41 -27.27 10.84
N ALA A 368 -4.21 -26.52 11.94
CA ALA A 368 -5.04 -25.35 12.27
C ALA A 368 -4.90 -24.24 11.21
N GLY A 369 -3.69 -24.03 10.68
CA GLY A 369 -3.43 -23.12 9.57
C GLY A 369 -4.13 -23.55 8.28
N HIS A 370 -4.15 -24.85 7.97
CA HIS A 370 -4.89 -25.39 6.82
C HIS A 370 -6.39 -25.16 6.96
N GLN A 371 -6.96 -25.45 8.11
CA GLN A 371 -8.40 -25.25 8.38
C GLN A 371 -8.79 -23.78 8.24
N LEU A 372 -8.02 -22.87 8.84
CA LEU A 372 -8.26 -21.42 8.69
C LEU A 372 -8.18 -20.95 7.23
N CYS A 373 -7.15 -21.39 6.51
CA CYS A 373 -6.91 -21.05 5.13
C CYS A 373 -8.06 -21.53 4.23
N GLU A 374 -8.47 -22.78 4.39
CA GLU A 374 -9.57 -23.38 3.64
C GLU A 374 -10.90 -22.67 3.89
N GLN A 375 -11.26 -22.45 5.16
CA GLN A 375 -12.49 -21.73 5.53
C GLN A 375 -12.53 -20.31 4.95
N ALA A 376 -11.43 -19.57 5.08
CA ALA A 376 -11.34 -18.20 4.54
C ALA A 376 -11.42 -18.17 3.01
N HIS A 377 -10.78 -19.14 2.34
CA HIS A 377 -10.84 -19.27 0.89
C HIS A 377 -12.24 -19.65 0.39
N GLN A 378 -12.87 -20.64 1.00
CA GLN A 378 -14.24 -21.06 0.68
C GLN A 378 -15.23 -19.93 0.85
N ARG A 379 -15.10 -19.15 1.93
CA ARG A 379 -15.90 -17.95 2.13
C ARG A 379 -15.67 -16.94 1.01
N LEU A 380 -14.42 -16.66 0.63
CA LEU A 380 -14.12 -15.74 -0.47
C LEU A 380 -14.75 -16.24 -1.80
N CYS A 381 -14.66 -17.52 -2.10
CA CYS A 381 -15.29 -18.13 -3.29
C CYS A 381 -16.82 -17.97 -3.27
N ARG A 382 -17.43 -18.18 -2.11
CA ARG A 382 -18.88 -18.06 -1.92
C ARG A 382 -19.36 -16.60 -2.04
N ASP A 383 -18.54 -15.64 -1.66
CA ASP A 383 -18.87 -14.21 -1.65
C ASP A 383 -18.40 -13.46 -2.92
N MET A 384 -17.54 -14.08 -3.75
CA MET A 384 -16.82 -13.41 -4.83
C MET A 384 -17.73 -12.72 -5.85
N ARG A 385 -18.89 -13.30 -6.16
CA ARG A 385 -19.84 -12.72 -7.13
C ARG A 385 -20.33 -11.35 -6.67
N VAL A 386 -20.73 -11.24 -5.40
CA VAL A 386 -21.20 -9.99 -4.80
C VAL A 386 -20.06 -9.00 -4.62
N LEU A 387 -18.91 -9.47 -4.11
CA LEU A 387 -17.76 -8.62 -3.90
C LEU A 387 -17.19 -8.08 -5.22
N SER A 388 -17.15 -8.89 -6.28
CA SER A 388 -16.71 -8.44 -7.60
C SER A 388 -17.64 -7.38 -8.18
N ALA A 389 -18.95 -7.57 -8.07
CA ALA A 389 -19.94 -6.58 -8.50
C ALA A 389 -19.82 -5.28 -7.68
N TRP A 390 -19.64 -5.39 -6.37
CA TRP A 390 -19.50 -4.25 -5.48
C TRP A 390 -18.24 -3.43 -5.74
N ASN A 391 -17.11 -4.11 -5.97
CA ASN A 391 -15.80 -3.48 -6.20
C ASN A 391 -15.63 -3.00 -7.66
N GLY A 392 -16.40 -3.53 -8.60
CA GLY A 392 -16.19 -3.33 -10.04
C GLY A 392 -14.93 -4.05 -10.57
N GLU A 393 -14.42 -5.04 -9.84
CA GLU A 393 -13.20 -5.79 -10.19
C GLU A 393 -13.43 -7.30 -10.04
N LYS A 394 -12.92 -8.07 -10.99
CA LYS A 394 -13.00 -9.53 -10.93
C LYS A 394 -12.03 -10.09 -9.89
N ILE A 395 -12.55 -10.84 -8.92
CA ILE A 395 -11.73 -11.57 -7.95
C ILE A 395 -11.30 -12.91 -8.58
N PRO A 396 -10.02 -13.29 -8.57
CA PRO A 396 -9.50 -14.45 -9.29
C PRO A 396 -9.66 -15.77 -8.51
N VAL A 397 -10.87 -16.07 -8.09
CA VAL A 397 -11.25 -17.32 -7.41
C VAL A 397 -12.46 -17.95 -8.10
N THR A 398 -12.71 -19.22 -7.80
CA THR A 398 -13.87 -19.94 -8.33
C THR A 398 -15.14 -19.43 -7.69
N ASP A 399 -16.17 -19.20 -8.50
CA ASP A 399 -17.49 -18.80 -8.00
C ASP A 399 -18.22 -20.02 -7.43
N SER A 400 -18.51 -19.97 -6.14
CA SER A 400 -19.35 -20.94 -5.44
C SER A 400 -20.54 -20.27 -4.76
N TRP A 401 -21.15 -19.31 -5.44
CA TRP A 401 -22.29 -18.56 -4.91
C TRP A 401 -23.44 -19.45 -4.50
N GLU A 402 -23.93 -19.20 -3.29
CA GLU A 402 -25.16 -19.75 -2.74
C GLU A 402 -26.02 -18.63 -2.21
N ALA A 403 -27.31 -18.64 -2.56
CA ALA A 403 -28.26 -17.62 -2.14
C ALA A 403 -28.78 -17.82 -0.70
N THR A 404 -28.63 -19.03 -0.16
CA THR A 404 -29.13 -19.40 1.18
C THR A 404 -28.20 -18.91 2.27
N LEU A 405 -28.78 -18.48 3.40
CA LEU A 405 -28.02 -18.11 4.60
C LEU A 405 -27.47 -19.37 5.29
N ASN A 406 -26.16 -19.37 5.56
CA ASN A 406 -25.51 -20.36 6.40
C ASN A 406 -25.18 -19.78 7.79
N SER A 407 -24.53 -20.58 8.65
CA SER A 407 -24.17 -20.14 10.00
C SER A 407 -23.19 -18.97 10.02
N ASP A 408 -22.27 -18.89 9.04
CA ASP A 408 -21.32 -17.80 8.94
C ASP A 408 -22.01 -16.49 8.53
N ASP A 409 -23.02 -16.56 7.64
CA ASP A 409 -23.83 -15.40 7.29
C ASP A 409 -24.62 -14.89 8.50
N TRP A 410 -25.21 -15.79 9.29
CA TRP A 410 -25.92 -15.43 10.51
C TRP A 410 -25.01 -14.71 11.50
N LEU A 411 -23.82 -15.22 11.72
CA LEU A 411 -22.83 -14.60 12.60
C LEU A 411 -22.39 -13.23 12.06
N GLU A 412 -22.10 -13.12 10.76
CA GLU A 412 -21.72 -11.87 10.12
C GLU A 412 -22.81 -10.81 10.23
N LEU A 413 -24.06 -11.17 9.94
CA LEU A 413 -25.22 -10.28 10.02
C LEU A 413 -25.49 -9.83 11.46
N ALA A 414 -25.37 -10.74 12.44
CA ALA A 414 -25.49 -10.39 13.85
C ALA A 414 -24.36 -9.44 14.30
N GLY A 415 -23.13 -9.67 13.85
CA GLY A 415 -22.00 -8.78 14.09
C GLY A 415 -22.18 -7.39 13.46
N PHE A 416 -22.78 -7.31 12.29
CA PHE A 416 -23.15 -6.03 11.67
C PHE A 416 -24.27 -5.33 12.44
N ALA A 417 -25.34 -6.04 12.80
CA ALA A 417 -26.52 -5.49 13.47
C ALA A 417 -26.21 -5.05 14.92
N PHE A 418 -25.51 -5.87 15.69
CA PHE A 418 -25.36 -5.72 17.14
C PHE A 418 -23.96 -5.28 17.61
N ALA A 419 -22.98 -5.24 16.71
CA ALA A 419 -21.62 -4.80 17.01
C ALA A 419 -21.14 -3.72 16.00
N HIS A 420 -19.82 -3.64 15.77
CA HIS A 420 -19.21 -2.58 14.95
C HIS A 420 -18.63 -3.10 13.63
N ARG A 421 -19.07 -4.27 13.14
CA ARG A 421 -18.58 -4.77 11.85
C ARG A 421 -18.92 -3.82 10.72
N ALA A 422 -18.02 -3.73 9.74
CA ALA A 422 -18.14 -2.80 8.63
C ALA A 422 -19.19 -3.27 7.61
N PHE A 423 -19.96 -2.36 7.03
CA PHE A 423 -20.93 -2.67 5.97
C PHE A 423 -20.26 -3.39 4.79
N SER A 424 -19.09 -2.90 4.34
CA SER A 424 -18.35 -3.49 3.22
C SER A 424 -17.92 -4.95 3.45
N THR A 425 -17.75 -5.35 4.70
CA THR A 425 -17.42 -6.73 5.06
C THR A 425 -18.66 -7.63 5.02
N SER A 426 -19.82 -7.06 5.31
CA SER A 426 -21.09 -7.78 5.45
C SER A 426 -21.94 -7.80 4.16
N VAL A 427 -21.49 -7.15 3.09
CA VAL A 427 -22.26 -6.96 1.83
C VAL A 427 -22.79 -8.26 1.26
N ALA A 428 -22.00 -9.32 1.23
CA ALA A 428 -22.45 -10.61 0.68
C ALA A 428 -23.53 -11.28 1.54
N ALA A 429 -23.34 -11.26 2.88
CA ALA A 429 -24.36 -11.77 3.80
C ALA A 429 -25.65 -10.92 3.78
N LEU A 430 -25.53 -9.60 3.69
CA LEU A 430 -26.67 -8.69 3.52
C LEU A 430 -27.41 -8.94 2.20
N THR A 431 -26.72 -9.25 1.12
CA THR A 431 -27.33 -9.64 -0.15
C THR A 431 -28.17 -10.91 0.01
N ARG A 432 -27.63 -11.94 0.68
CA ARG A 432 -28.35 -13.18 0.98
C ARG A 432 -29.55 -12.93 1.90
N LEU A 433 -29.40 -12.06 2.90
CA LEU A 433 -30.50 -11.67 3.76
C LEU A 433 -31.66 -11.07 2.94
N LEU A 434 -31.38 -10.14 2.04
CA LEU A 434 -32.40 -9.51 1.18
C LEU A 434 -33.08 -10.51 0.23
N LEU A 435 -32.43 -11.61 -0.13
CA LEU A 435 -33.01 -12.70 -0.90
C LEU A 435 -33.85 -13.65 -0.03
N ALA A 436 -33.51 -13.79 1.25
CA ALA A 436 -34.16 -14.71 2.17
C ALA A 436 -35.45 -14.14 2.80
N VAL A 437 -35.66 -12.81 2.74
CA VAL A 437 -36.79 -12.16 3.40
C VAL A 437 -37.69 -11.44 2.40
N ASP A 438 -39.00 -11.61 2.56
CA ASP A 438 -40.05 -10.86 1.84
C ASP A 438 -40.65 -9.81 2.78
N MET A 439 -39.82 -8.81 3.13
CA MET A 439 -40.22 -7.69 3.98
C MET A 439 -39.62 -6.36 3.50
N PRO A 440 -40.22 -5.22 3.84
CA PRO A 440 -39.71 -3.91 3.46
C PRO A 440 -38.47 -3.58 4.30
N LEU A 441 -37.30 -3.51 3.64
CA LEU A 441 -36.02 -3.07 4.18
C LEU A 441 -35.48 -1.93 3.28
N PRO A 442 -36.12 -0.75 3.29
CA PRO A 442 -35.87 0.29 2.31
C PRO A 442 -34.45 0.85 2.35
N ALA A 443 -33.87 1.00 3.53
CA ALA A 443 -32.49 1.51 3.65
C ALA A 443 -31.47 0.50 3.12
N LEU A 444 -31.62 -0.79 3.43
CA LEU A 444 -30.74 -1.85 2.93
C LEU A 444 -30.86 -2.00 1.41
N ARG A 445 -32.09 -2.08 0.87
CA ARG A 445 -32.32 -2.18 -0.58
C ARG A 445 -31.78 -0.95 -1.31
N GLY A 446 -32.11 0.26 -0.86
CA GLY A 446 -31.61 1.50 -1.45
C GLY A 446 -30.08 1.58 -1.43
N LYS A 447 -29.44 1.18 -0.33
CA LYS A 447 -27.97 1.16 -0.25
C LYS A 447 -27.34 0.14 -1.21
N MET A 448 -27.91 -1.03 -1.36
CA MET A 448 -27.43 -2.08 -2.28
C MET A 448 -27.63 -1.71 -3.75
N GLU A 449 -28.67 -0.97 -4.08
CA GLU A 449 -28.97 -0.46 -5.42
C GLU A 449 -28.21 0.83 -5.78
N GLY A 450 -27.43 1.37 -4.85
CA GLY A 450 -26.71 2.63 -5.07
C GLY A 450 -27.57 3.89 -4.92
N ASN A 451 -28.83 3.75 -4.52
CA ASN A 451 -29.75 4.85 -4.26
C ASN A 451 -29.43 5.47 -2.89
N MET A 452 -28.65 6.54 -2.89
CA MET A 452 -28.31 7.29 -1.66
C MET A 452 -29.48 8.20 -1.30
N HIS A 453 -30.12 7.94 -0.17
CA HIS A 453 -31.04 8.89 0.43
C HIS A 453 -30.26 9.95 1.22
N ASP A 454 -30.86 11.13 1.44
CA ASP A 454 -30.31 12.33 2.12
C ASP A 454 -29.91 12.15 3.61
N PHE A 455 -29.58 10.93 4.02
CA PHE A 455 -29.10 10.64 5.36
C PHE A 455 -27.60 10.88 5.49
N GLY A 456 -27.18 11.61 6.50
CA GLY A 456 -25.77 11.64 6.88
C GLY A 456 -25.22 10.21 7.12
N ARG A 457 -23.96 9.97 6.81
CA ARG A 457 -23.32 8.63 6.85
C ARG A 457 -23.58 7.85 8.15
N LYS A 458 -23.58 8.53 9.30
CA LYS A 458 -23.79 7.91 10.63
C LYS A 458 -25.26 7.45 10.80
N ALA A 459 -26.21 8.29 10.40
CA ALA A 459 -27.65 7.99 10.49
C ALA A 459 -28.03 6.83 9.55
N LEU A 460 -27.49 6.83 8.32
CA LEU A 460 -27.68 5.72 7.40
C LEU A 460 -27.17 4.40 7.97
N LEU A 461 -25.96 4.38 8.52
CA LEU A 461 -25.38 3.16 9.09
C LEU A 461 -26.24 2.64 10.27
N ALA A 462 -26.74 3.53 11.13
CA ALA A 462 -27.64 3.14 12.23
C ALA A 462 -28.93 2.50 11.67
N LYS A 463 -29.52 3.07 10.63
CA LYS A 463 -30.74 2.52 9.99
C LYS A 463 -30.48 1.18 9.33
N LEU A 464 -29.36 1.00 8.66
CA LEU A 464 -28.98 -0.29 8.06
C LEU A 464 -28.87 -1.40 9.11
N ARG A 465 -28.28 -1.08 10.27
CA ARG A 465 -28.16 -2.03 11.41
C ARG A 465 -29.52 -2.35 12.02
N GLU A 466 -30.37 -1.35 12.20
CA GLU A 466 -31.74 -1.53 12.71
C GLU A 466 -32.56 -2.47 11.79
N GLU A 467 -32.54 -2.24 10.47
CA GLU A 467 -33.24 -3.10 9.52
C GLU A 467 -32.68 -4.52 9.49
N THR A 468 -31.34 -4.68 9.62
CA THR A 468 -30.70 -6.00 9.71
C THR A 468 -31.13 -6.74 10.98
N ALA A 469 -31.12 -6.07 12.14
CA ALA A 469 -31.57 -6.65 13.40
C ALA A 469 -33.04 -7.08 13.31
N TYR A 470 -33.90 -6.22 12.79
CA TYR A 470 -35.32 -6.53 12.59
C TYR A 470 -35.51 -7.76 11.68
N ALA A 471 -34.80 -7.85 10.59
CA ALA A 471 -34.89 -8.99 9.67
C ALA A 471 -34.43 -10.30 10.35
N LEU A 472 -33.35 -10.29 11.11
CA LEU A 472 -32.86 -11.46 11.85
C LEU A 472 -33.86 -11.94 12.90
N GLU A 473 -34.47 -11.02 13.64
CA GLU A 473 -35.49 -11.33 14.64
C GLU A 473 -36.77 -11.92 14.01
N ARG A 474 -37.12 -11.47 12.82
CA ARG A 474 -38.28 -12.02 12.08
C ARG A 474 -38.02 -13.39 11.48
N LEU A 475 -36.77 -13.68 11.07
CA LEU A 475 -36.39 -14.99 10.53
C LEU A 475 -36.29 -16.06 11.60
N ASP A 476 -35.57 -15.77 12.70
CA ASP A 476 -35.34 -16.67 13.83
C ASP A 476 -35.00 -15.87 15.07
N TYR A 477 -36.05 -15.54 15.86
CA TYR A 477 -35.90 -14.72 17.06
C TYR A 477 -34.96 -15.35 18.10
N PRO A 478 -35.12 -16.65 18.48
CA PRO A 478 -34.24 -17.29 19.47
C PRO A 478 -32.76 -17.22 19.06
N ARG A 479 -32.47 -17.56 17.79
CA ARG A 479 -31.10 -17.52 17.26
C ARG A 479 -30.54 -16.10 17.23
N SER A 480 -31.35 -15.11 16.82
CA SER A 480 -30.95 -13.70 16.82
C SER A 480 -30.59 -13.22 18.20
N GLN A 481 -31.39 -13.53 19.23
CA GLN A 481 -31.14 -13.13 20.61
C GLN A 481 -29.93 -13.84 21.22
N GLN A 482 -29.71 -15.11 20.90
CA GLN A 482 -28.52 -15.84 21.33
C GLN A 482 -27.25 -15.20 20.75
N LEU A 483 -27.18 -14.98 19.44
CA LEU A 483 -26.03 -14.33 18.79
C LEU A 483 -25.78 -12.92 19.33
N LYS A 484 -26.83 -12.15 19.58
CA LYS A 484 -26.73 -10.82 20.20
C LYS A 484 -26.07 -10.92 21.58
N ALA A 485 -26.53 -11.83 22.42
CA ALA A 485 -26.01 -12.02 23.76
C ALA A 485 -24.52 -12.43 23.74
N ASP A 486 -24.17 -13.38 22.88
CA ASP A 486 -22.80 -13.85 22.73
C ASP A 486 -21.85 -12.73 22.25
N ILE A 487 -22.25 -11.98 21.24
CA ILE A 487 -21.44 -10.89 20.67
C ILE A 487 -21.27 -9.73 21.66
N MET A 488 -22.32 -9.39 22.43
CA MET A 488 -22.23 -8.30 23.41
C MET A 488 -21.27 -8.62 24.56
N GLN A 489 -21.06 -9.88 24.91
CA GLN A 489 -20.04 -10.29 25.90
C GLN A 489 -18.62 -9.94 25.45
N TRP A 490 -18.34 -9.92 24.14
CA TRP A 490 -17.02 -9.59 23.59
C TRP A 490 -16.64 -8.11 23.67
N GLN A 491 -17.59 -7.26 24.05
CA GLN A 491 -17.34 -5.83 24.28
C GLN A 491 -16.56 -5.57 25.58
N PHE A 492 -16.73 -6.43 26.59
CA PHE A 492 -16.22 -6.21 27.94
C PHE A 492 -14.80 -6.72 28.18
N PHE A 493 -14.09 -7.13 27.13
CA PHE A 493 -12.68 -7.45 27.25
C PHE A 493 -11.88 -6.16 27.50
N GLN A 494 -11.31 -6.05 28.70
CA GLN A 494 -10.44 -4.94 29.12
C GLN A 494 -8.97 -5.26 28.91
#